data_a11b5f1a1f1e5e0dab8317c68060755b
#
_entry.id   a11b5f1a1f1e5e0dab8317c68060755b
#
_cell.length_a   1.000
_cell.length_b   1.000
_cell.length_c   1.000
_cell.angle_alpha   90.00
_cell.angle_beta   90.00
_cell.angle_gamma   90.00
#
_symmetry.space_group_name_H-M   'P 1'
#
loop_
_entity.id
_entity.type
_entity.pdbx_description
1 polymer ?
#
loop_
_entity_poly.entity_id
_entity_poly.type
_entity_poly.pdbx_seq_one_letter_code
_entity_poly.pdbx_strand_id
1 'polypeptide(L)'
;MSNTVKIGTIFLACLLNLFQAAALKESIPSTNPRLEKIKWDNSLTLPDLDGKPNIGVAGAFSGFIDNHLIIAGGANFPYATPWNGGNKTYQNTIYCINTIQPASKWLVLPESMPKALAYGNSIELHTGILCIGGCDSIQCYNDVFQIQLIDGQIKIDTEWPSLPVPLANATASLLGDKIYVAGGQKSMEKPEATNYFFVLDLNSRNKGWKELPSWPGEPRGYAVSTTQSDGFDKCFYLFSGRNYKADGYINTLTDGYAFNPRLNSWKKLKQSFPVMAGNALSCGANHILFLGGVPQLIPGSDDHPGFDNTIRLYHTITQSLIKKEVAPYPISVTTNIAQKGNTFYVGSGEVKPGIRTPHVLKGEIIPFEKKLGIVNTIVIILYFVSLGWIGYYFSKKQKNTDDYFKGGGRLPWWAVGLSIFGTSLSAITFMSIPAKAYSSDWSYMLVNAGILMVVPFILYLFIPFYRKLNVTTAYEYLEQRFSSLIRVLCSIAFILFQVGRMGIVLFLPAIALNVVTGFDIFLCIGLMGI
;
A
#
# COMPACT_ATOMS: atom_id res chain seq x y z
N MET A 1 -24.89 -34.17 -39.96
CA MET A 1 -24.30 -33.22 -38.98
C MET A 1 -24.76 -31.81 -39.34
N SER A 2 -25.70 -31.33 -38.59
CA SER A 2 -26.53 -30.18 -38.90
C SER A 2 -25.73 -28.86 -38.84
N ASN A 3 -26.15 -27.89 -39.65
CA ASN A 3 -25.59 -26.52 -39.71
C ASN A 3 -25.48 -25.80 -38.35
N THR A 4 -26.21 -26.25 -37.33
CA THR A 4 -26.13 -25.74 -35.94
C THR A 4 -24.82 -26.03 -35.23
N VAL A 5 -24.15 -27.17 -35.52
CA VAL A 5 -22.82 -27.49 -34.95
C VAL A 5 -21.73 -26.59 -35.52
N LYS A 6 -21.84 -26.27 -36.83
CA LYS A 6 -20.88 -25.35 -37.50
C LYS A 6 -21.00 -23.92 -36.97
N ILE A 7 -22.19 -23.45 -36.67
CA ILE A 7 -22.42 -22.09 -36.14
C ILE A 7 -21.83 -21.96 -34.72
N GLY A 8 -22.05 -22.98 -33.85
CA GLY A 8 -21.48 -22.99 -32.50
C GLY A 8 -19.94 -23.03 -32.49
N THR A 9 -19.34 -23.78 -33.39
CA THR A 9 -17.87 -23.88 -33.52
C THR A 9 -17.24 -22.60 -34.06
N ILE A 10 -17.92 -21.95 -35.04
CA ILE A 10 -17.48 -20.66 -35.58
C ILE A 10 -17.60 -19.56 -34.51
N PHE A 11 -18.67 -19.56 -33.71
CA PHE A 11 -18.89 -18.58 -32.66
C PHE A 11 -17.85 -18.74 -31.53
N LEU A 12 -17.52 -19.97 -31.13
CA LEU A 12 -16.50 -20.26 -30.13
C LEU A 12 -15.08 -19.88 -30.63
N ALA A 13 -14.80 -20.15 -31.92
CA ALA A 13 -13.55 -19.75 -32.54
C ALA A 13 -13.43 -18.23 -32.69
N CYS A 14 -14.51 -17.52 -33.00
CA CYS A 14 -14.52 -16.06 -33.05
C CYS A 14 -14.35 -15.43 -31.65
N LEU A 15 -14.97 -15.99 -30.62
CA LEU A 15 -14.75 -15.57 -29.22
C LEU A 15 -13.31 -15.82 -28.77
N LEU A 16 -12.74 -16.98 -29.06
CA LEU A 16 -11.33 -17.30 -28.75
C LEU A 16 -10.36 -16.37 -29.48
N ASN A 17 -10.62 -16.07 -30.76
CA ASN A 17 -9.79 -15.13 -31.54
C ASN A 17 -9.95 -13.68 -31.08
N LEU A 18 -11.13 -13.26 -30.64
CA LEU A 18 -11.34 -11.94 -30.03
C LEU A 18 -10.65 -11.81 -28.66
N PHE A 19 -10.66 -12.86 -27.84
CA PHE A 19 -9.90 -12.92 -26.60
C PHE A 19 -8.39 -12.92 -26.85
N GLN A 20 -7.91 -13.65 -27.84
CA GLN A 20 -6.50 -13.64 -28.23
C GLN A 20 -6.06 -12.30 -28.85
N ALA A 21 -6.90 -11.68 -29.68
CA ALA A 21 -6.60 -10.37 -30.28
C ALA A 21 -6.64 -9.22 -29.25
N ALA A 22 -7.51 -9.29 -28.24
CA ALA A 22 -7.52 -8.36 -27.13
C ALA A 22 -6.30 -8.56 -26.20
N ALA A 23 -5.88 -9.80 -25.98
CA ALA A 23 -4.71 -10.13 -25.18
C ALA A 23 -3.37 -9.78 -25.89
N LEU A 24 -3.32 -9.82 -27.23
CA LEU A 24 -2.11 -9.53 -28.00
C LEU A 24 -1.87 -8.04 -28.26
N LYS A 25 -2.84 -7.17 -28.01
CA LYS A 25 -2.69 -5.71 -28.18
C LYS A 25 -2.41 -4.94 -26.90
N GLU A 26 -2.49 -5.56 -25.76
CA GLU A 26 -1.99 -4.99 -24.52
C GLU A 26 -0.49 -5.27 -24.44
N SER A 27 0.31 -4.24 -24.77
CA SER A 27 1.67 -4.14 -24.25
C SER A 27 1.65 -4.56 -22.79
N ILE A 28 2.56 -5.44 -22.38
CA ILE A 28 2.78 -5.92 -21.02
C ILE A 28 2.41 -4.78 -20.05
N PRO A 29 1.36 -4.90 -19.24
CA PRO A 29 0.95 -3.81 -18.37
C PRO A 29 2.13 -3.46 -17.50
N SER A 30 2.42 -2.17 -17.37
CA SER A 30 3.45 -1.70 -16.45
C SER A 30 3.24 -2.41 -15.13
N THR A 31 4.29 -2.95 -14.55
CA THR A 31 4.29 -3.77 -13.33
C THR A 31 3.71 -3.04 -12.11
N ASN A 32 3.23 -1.82 -12.28
CA ASN A 32 2.65 -0.98 -11.25
C ASN A 32 1.17 -0.65 -11.55
N PRO A 33 0.21 -1.39 -11.00
CA PRO A 33 -1.21 -1.16 -11.26
C PRO A 33 -1.78 0.10 -10.56
N ARG A 34 -1.00 0.82 -9.72
CA ARG A 34 -1.52 1.90 -8.87
C ARG A 34 -0.78 3.22 -8.96
N LEU A 35 0.43 3.25 -9.49
CA LEU A 35 1.18 4.46 -9.75
C LEU A 35 1.50 4.54 -11.23
N GLU A 36 0.84 5.44 -11.97
CA GLU A 36 1.19 5.70 -13.36
C GLU A 36 2.43 6.56 -13.44
N LYS A 37 2.40 7.70 -12.78
CA LYS A 37 3.50 8.66 -12.71
C LYS A 37 3.34 9.58 -11.51
N ILE A 38 4.41 10.32 -11.22
CA ILE A 38 4.38 11.46 -10.29
C ILE A 38 4.49 12.74 -11.13
N LYS A 39 3.54 13.65 -10.93
CA LYS A 39 3.63 15.00 -11.47
C LYS A 39 4.39 15.86 -10.47
N TRP A 40 5.47 16.47 -10.91
CA TRP A 40 6.37 17.25 -10.08
C TRP A 40 6.18 18.74 -10.28
N ASP A 41 6.34 19.50 -9.21
CA ASP A 41 6.34 20.96 -9.20
C ASP A 41 7.38 21.44 -8.16
N ASN A 42 8.31 22.26 -8.57
CA ASN A 42 9.38 22.81 -7.75
C ASN A 42 9.32 24.35 -7.69
N SER A 43 8.18 24.93 -7.98
CA SER A 43 8.00 26.40 -8.03
C SER A 43 7.87 27.02 -6.64
N LEU A 44 7.46 26.25 -5.63
CA LEU A 44 7.26 26.74 -4.27
C LEU A 44 8.60 26.82 -3.54
N THR A 45 8.89 27.99 -2.94
CA THR A 45 10.09 28.23 -2.14
C THR A 45 9.74 28.86 -0.80
N LEU A 46 10.56 28.59 0.23
CA LEU A 46 10.47 29.32 1.49
C LEU A 46 10.74 30.81 1.23
N PRO A 47 10.02 31.71 1.89
CA PRO A 47 10.17 33.16 1.71
C PRO A 47 11.48 33.66 2.29
N ASP A 48 11.94 34.79 1.78
CA ASP A 48 13.09 35.52 2.31
C ASP A 48 12.87 35.89 3.78
N LEU A 49 13.92 35.91 4.56
CA LEU A 49 13.94 36.31 5.95
C LEU A 49 14.76 37.62 6.10
N ASP A 50 14.17 38.64 6.72
CA ASP A 50 14.82 39.93 7.00
C ASP A 50 15.49 40.54 5.77
N GLY A 51 14.87 40.41 4.59
CA GLY A 51 15.36 40.89 3.32
C GLY A 51 16.54 40.13 2.73
N LYS A 52 16.89 38.96 3.30
CA LYS A 52 17.91 38.05 2.79
C LYS A 52 17.28 36.80 2.18
N PRO A 53 17.82 36.31 1.05
CA PRO A 53 17.37 35.05 0.45
C PRO A 53 17.40 33.90 1.46
N ASN A 54 16.32 33.14 1.53
CA ASN A 54 16.24 31.95 2.39
C ASN A 54 17.12 30.85 1.79
N ILE A 55 18.06 30.35 2.58
CA ILE A 55 18.97 29.26 2.18
C ILE A 55 18.41 27.86 2.46
N GLY A 56 17.21 27.79 3.04
CA GLY A 56 16.56 26.54 3.45
C GLY A 56 17.03 26.03 4.80
N VAL A 57 16.38 24.96 5.26
CA VAL A 57 16.64 24.29 6.54
C VAL A 57 16.59 22.77 6.39
N ALA A 58 17.41 22.04 7.12
CA ALA A 58 17.33 20.58 7.23
C ALA A 58 16.83 20.17 8.60
N GLY A 59 16.16 19.02 8.69
CA GLY A 59 15.62 18.50 9.94
C GLY A 59 14.40 19.26 10.45
N ALA A 60 13.73 20.04 9.59
CA ALA A 60 12.51 20.75 9.96
C ALA A 60 11.37 19.76 10.23
N PHE A 61 10.48 20.14 11.15
CA PHE A 61 9.18 19.50 11.30
C PHE A 61 8.27 19.96 10.15
N SER A 62 7.52 19.05 9.53
CA SER A 62 6.55 19.45 8.52
C SER A 62 5.32 18.55 8.52
N GLY A 63 4.21 19.09 8.03
CA GLY A 63 2.95 18.40 7.92
C GLY A 63 1.82 19.31 7.50
N PHE A 64 0.63 18.77 7.38
CA PHE A 64 -0.59 19.51 7.10
C PHE A 64 -1.44 19.73 8.34
N ILE A 65 -2.00 20.94 8.43
CA ILE A 65 -3.15 21.23 9.29
C ILE A 65 -4.23 21.76 8.35
N ASP A 66 -5.29 21.00 8.16
CA ASP A 66 -6.34 21.24 7.14
C ASP A 66 -5.72 21.42 5.74
N ASN A 67 -5.73 22.65 5.21
CA ASN A 67 -5.17 22.99 3.92
C ASN A 67 -3.84 23.75 4.01
N HIS A 68 -3.30 23.89 5.22
CA HIS A 68 -2.08 24.65 5.47
C HIS A 68 -0.89 23.70 5.59
N LEU A 69 0.09 23.89 4.72
CA LEU A 69 1.40 23.27 4.85
C LEU A 69 2.20 24.05 5.90
N ILE A 70 2.68 23.35 6.89
CA ILE A 70 3.54 23.90 7.95
C ILE A 70 4.94 23.33 7.77
N ILE A 71 5.94 24.21 7.89
CA ILE A 71 7.36 23.85 8.00
C ILE A 71 7.91 24.62 9.19
N ALA A 72 8.49 23.93 10.17
CA ALA A 72 8.86 24.53 11.45
C ALA A 72 10.24 24.09 11.91
N GLY A 73 11.04 25.04 12.40
CA GLY A 73 12.40 24.79 12.88
C GLY A 73 13.38 24.36 11.79
N GLY A 74 14.27 23.43 12.13
CA GLY A 74 15.34 22.98 11.25
C GLY A 74 16.67 23.68 11.49
N ALA A 75 17.69 23.34 10.71
CA ALA A 75 19.02 23.90 10.86
C ALA A 75 19.70 24.12 9.50
N ASN A 76 20.55 25.15 9.43
CA ASN A 76 21.32 25.48 8.24
C ASN A 76 22.75 25.97 8.58
N PHE A 77 23.50 26.36 7.56
CA PHE A 77 24.83 26.94 7.69
C PHE A 77 24.81 28.33 7.01
N PRO A 78 24.51 29.43 7.73
CA PRO A 78 24.23 30.72 7.12
C PRO A 78 25.49 31.45 6.59
N TYR A 79 26.68 31.11 7.06
CA TYR A 79 27.90 31.86 6.76
C TYR A 79 28.88 31.10 5.87
N ALA A 80 29.09 29.81 6.11
CA ALA A 80 30.01 28.99 5.36
C ALA A 80 29.55 27.50 5.44
N THR A 81 29.99 26.69 4.49
CA THR A 81 29.76 25.24 4.51
C THR A 81 30.54 24.55 5.64
N PRO A 82 30.14 23.36 6.11
CA PRO A 82 30.83 22.67 7.20
C PRO A 82 32.32 22.45 6.95
N TRP A 83 32.70 22.10 5.71
CA TRP A 83 34.12 21.89 5.33
C TRP A 83 34.94 23.18 5.19
N ASN A 84 34.26 24.32 5.16
CA ASN A 84 34.87 25.64 5.18
C ASN A 84 34.78 26.32 6.56
N GLY A 85 34.57 25.51 7.62
CA GLY A 85 34.52 25.99 9.01
C GLY A 85 33.20 26.62 9.43
N GLY A 86 32.12 26.44 8.66
CA GLY A 86 30.81 26.99 8.98
C GLY A 86 30.15 26.31 10.19
N ASN A 87 29.55 27.14 11.04
CA ASN A 87 28.77 26.67 12.20
C ASN A 87 27.30 26.49 11.85
N LYS A 88 26.72 25.39 12.35
CA LYS A 88 25.32 25.09 12.18
C LYS A 88 24.47 25.97 13.08
N THR A 89 23.46 26.62 12.51
CA THR A 89 22.46 27.43 13.21
C THR A 89 21.12 26.73 13.21
N TYR A 90 20.48 26.63 14.38
CA TYR A 90 19.17 26.04 14.57
C TYR A 90 18.10 27.12 14.57
N GLN A 91 16.96 26.82 14.00
CA GLN A 91 15.85 27.76 13.79
C GLN A 91 14.64 27.39 14.68
N ASN A 92 13.85 28.38 15.06
CA ASN A 92 12.57 28.23 15.74
C ASN A 92 11.41 28.92 14.99
N THR A 93 11.63 29.26 13.73
CA THR A 93 10.65 29.89 12.83
C THR A 93 9.63 28.86 12.34
N ILE A 94 8.37 29.28 12.27
CA ILE A 94 7.29 28.51 11.64
C ILE A 94 6.88 29.21 10.35
N TYR A 95 6.88 28.45 9.25
CA TYR A 95 6.36 28.83 7.95
C TYR A 95 5.02 28.15 7.71
N CYS A 96 4.00 28.90 7.31
CA CYS A 96 2.67 28.40 7.04
C CYS A 96 2.14 28.93 5.71
N ILE A 97 1.62 28.08 4.84
CA ILE A 97 1.00 28.46 3.58
C ILE A 97 -0.25 27.64 3.29
N ASN A 98 -1.31 28.31 2.82
CA ASN A 98 -2.49 27.62 2.31
C ASN A 98 -2.23 27.11 0.88
N THR A 99 -2.27 25.79 0.68
CA THR A 99 -1.89 25.15 -0.60
C THR A 99 -3.02 25.06 -1.61
N ILE A 100 -4.25 25.44 -1.24
CA ILE A 100 -5.44 25.39 -2.13
C ILE A 100 -5.73 26.77 -2.72
N GLN A 101 -5.47 27.85 -1.99
CA GLN A 101 -5.75 29.19 -2.48
C GLN A 101 -4.69 29.66 -3.47
N PRO A 102 -5.06 29.98 -4.73
CA PRO A 102 -4.16 30.60 -5.68
C PRO A 102 -3.63 31.92 -5.11
N ALA A 103 -2.35 32.20 -5.28
CA ALA A 103 -1.67 33.39 -4.75
C ALA A 103 -1.60 33.53 -3.23
N SER A 104 -1.76 32.44 -2.49
CA SER A 104 -1.50 32.43 -1.05
C SER A 104 -0.04 32.80 -0.77
N LYS A 105 0.16 33.69 0.21
CA LYS A 105 1.49 34.08 0.67
C LYS A 105 1.85 33.28 1.92
N TRP A 106 3.14 33.08 2.11
CA TRP A 106 3.65 32.53 3.34
C TRP A 106 3.37 33.44 4.53
N LEU A 107 2.81 32.86 5.58
CA LEU A 107 2.82 33.44 6.92
C LEU A 107 4.12 32.96 7.59
N VAL A 108 4.95 33.90 7.97
CA VAL A 108 6.22 33.64 8.66
C VAL A 108 6.09 34.08 10.09
N LEU A 109 6.35 33.18 11.01
CA LEU A 109 6.27 33.38 12.45
C LEU A 109 7.65 33.10 13.07
N PRO A 110 8.52 34.11 13.20
CA PRO A 110 9.80 33.97 13.87
C PRO A 110 9.61 33.63 15.36
N GLU A 111 10.55 32.87 15.92
CA GLU A 111 10.60 32.55 17.36
C GLU A 111 9.32 31.95 17.95
N SER A 112 8.53 31.26 17.10
CA SER A 112 7.22 30.71 17.49
C SER A 112 7.26 29.27 18.00
N MET A 113 8.35 28.55 17.76
CA MET A 113 8.57 27.25 18.37
C MET A 113 9.11 27.40 19.81
N PRO A 114 8.82 26.45 20.72
CA PRO A 114 9.32 26.50 22.11
C PRO A 114 10.85 26.53 22.21
N LYS A 115 11.53 25.93 21.25
CA LYS A 115 12.99 25.84 21.15
C LYS A 115 13.42 25.84 19.69
N ALA A 116 14.66 26.25 19.41
CA ALA A 116 15.29 26.09 18.10
C ALA A 116 15.71 24.63 17.91
N LEU A 117 14.88 23.84 17.24
CA LEU A 117 15.04 22.39 17.12
C LEU A 117 15.13 21.93 15.65
N ALA A 118 15.91 20.87 15.45
CA ALA A 118 15.99 20.15 14.18
C ALA A 118 16.09 18.63 14.42
N TYR A 119 15.90 17.85 13.34
CA TYR A 119 16.11 16.40 13.30
C TYR A 119 15.19 15.58 14.23
N GLY A 120 14.04 16.14 14.61
CA GLY A 120 12.92 15.42 15.20
C GLY A 120 12.00 14.84 14.13
N ASN A 121 10.92 14.21 14.59
CA ASN A 121 9.90 13.60 13.72
C ASN A 121 8.61 14.39 13.76
N SER A 122 7.87 14.39 12.65
CA SER A 122 6.53 14.96 12.54
C SER A 122 5.50 13.87 12.29
N ILE A 123 4.39 13.93 13.01
CA ILE A 123 3.21 13.08 12.78
C ILE A 123 2.00 13.99 12.59
N GLU A 124 1.35 13.86 11.43
CA GLU A 124 0.09 14.55 11.16
C GLU A 124 -1.05 13.91 11.95
N LEU A 125 -1.74 14.70 12.75
CA LEU A 125 -2.95 14.34 13.49
C LEU A 125 -4.11 15.23 13.04
N HIS A 126 -5.34 14.81 13.26
CA HIS A 126 -6.52 15.64 12.94
C HIS A 126 -6.52 17.00 13.62
N THR A 127 -5.86 17.13 14.79
CA THR A 127 -5.79 18.34 15.59
C THR A 127 -4.55 19.19 15.34
N GLY A 128 -3.59 18.71 14.51
CA GLY A 128 -2.35 19.43 14.24
C GLY A 128 -1.17 18.50 13.96
N ILE A 129 0.03 19.03 14.03
CA ILE A 129 1.28 18.31 13.76
C ILE A 129 1.98 18.03 15.08
N LEU A 130 2.13 16.76 15.43
CA LEU A 130 2.90 16.34 16.60
C LEU A 130 4.38 16.31 16.26
N CYS A 131 5.17 17.09 16.98
CA CYS A 131 6.62 17.18 16.88
C CYS A 131 7.24 16.33 18.00
N ILE A 132 8.17 15.44 17.66
CA ILE A 132 8.69 14.43 18.58
C ILE A 132 10.23 14.48 18.59
N GLY A 133 10.81 14.77 19.75
CA GLY A 133 12.25 14.82 19.94
C GLY A 133 12.95 15.90 19.10
N GLY A 134 14.17 15.60 18.66
CA GLY A 134 15.04 16.53 17.94
C GLY A 134 16.23 16.98 18.79
N CYS A 135 17.01 17.88 18.26
CA CYS A 135 18.18 18.43 18.94
C CYS A 135 18.40 19.89 18.58
N ASP A 136 19.25 20.55 19.36
CA ASP A 136 19.87 21.83 19.05
C ASP A 136 21.41 21.68 18.93
N SER A 137 22.14 22.77 19.10
CA SER A 137 23.61 22.76 19.07
C SER A 137 24.24 22.12 20.31
N ILE A 138 23.48 21.91 21.39
CA ILE A 138 23.98 21.48 22.71
C ILE A 138 23.60 20.02 22.96
N GLN A 139 22.34 19.66 22.74
CA GLN A 139 21.83 18.36 23.15
C GLN A 139 20.65 17.85 22.30
N CYS A 140 20.33 16.56 22.48
CA CYS A 140 19.06 15.98 22.02
C CYS A 140 17.99 16.15 23.08
N TYR A 141 16.72 16.19 22.65
CA TYR A 141 15.58 16.41 23.50
C TYR A 141 14.61 15.21 23.46
N ASN A 142 13.86 15.06 24.52
CA ASN A 142 12.74 14.10 24.62
C ASN A 142 11.38 14.81 24.59
N ASP A 143 11.36 16.09 24.31
CA ASP A 143 10.15 16.90 24.24
C ASP A 143 9.20 16.38 23.15
N VAL A 144 7.91 16.44 23.45
CA VAL A 144 6.83 16.18 22.50
C VAL A 144 5.85 17.33 22.61
N PHE A 145 5.57 18.01 21.51
CA PHE A 145 4.62 19.12 21.47
C PHE A 145 3.84 19.11 20.15
N GLN A 146 2.69 19.76 20.13
CA GLN A 146 1.85 19.81 18.95
C GLN A 146 1.71 21.24 18.44
N ILE A 147 1.92 21.42 17.14
CA ILE A 147 1.61 22.65 16.41
C ILE A 147 0.15 22.55 15.97
N GLN A 148 -0.67 23.49 16.37
CA GLN A 148 -2.10 23.56 16.07
C GLN A 148 -2.42 24.85 15.31
N LEU A 149 -3.47 24.85 14.50
CA LEU A 149 -4.03 26.05 13.87
C LEU A 149 -5.46 26.23 14.40
N ILE A 150 -5.65 27.19 15.31
CA ILE A 150 -6.92 27.47 15.97
C ILE A 150 -7.32 28.90 15.63
N ASP A 151 -8.49 29.08 15.01
CA ASP A 151 -9.00 30.39 14.57
C ASP A 151 -8.00 31.16 13.69
N GLY A 152 -7.29 30.45 12.83
CA GLY A 152 -6.28 31.03 11.93
C GLY A 152 -4.96 31.42 12.61
N GLN A 153 -4.78 31.10 13.89
CA GLN A 153 -3.55 31.37 14.65
C GLN A 153 -2.82 30.07 14.99
N ILE A 154 -1.50 30.09 14.89
CA ILE A 154 -0.66 28.98 15.34
C ILE A 154 -0.60 28.99 16.86
N LYS A 155 -0.90 27.83 17.47
CA LYS A 155 -0.77 27.57 18.90
C LYS A 155 0.09 26.33 19.11
N ILE A 156 0.86 26.35 20.21
CA ILE A 156 1.69 25.22 20.62
C ILE A 156 1.10 24.58 21.87
N ASP A 157 0.77 23.30 21.74
CA ASP A 157 0.35 22.46 22.87
C ASP A 157 1.55 21.64 23.35
N THR A 158 1.98 21.86 24.58
CA THR A 158 3.11 21.17 25.22
C THR A 158 2.68 20.09 26.22
N GLU A 159 1.38 19.82 26.33
CA GLU A 159 0.81 18.84 27.28
C GLU A 159 0.84 17.40 26.73
N TRP A 160 1.88 17.06 26.00
CA TRP A 160 2.11 15.72 25.48
C TRP A 160 3.13 14.96 26.33
N PRO A 161 2.98 13.64 26.52
CA PRO A 161 3.96 12.85 27.24
C PRO A 161 5.31 12.86 26.53
N SER A 162 6.36 13.25 27.22
CA SER A 162 7.73 13.22 26.70
C SER A 162 8.20 11.81 26.40
N LEU A 163 9.09 11.66 25.42
CA LEU A 163 9.77 10.38 25.16
C LEU A 163 10.52 9.91 26.42
N PRO A 164 10.67 8.59 26.64
CA PRO A 164 11.44 8.05 27.76
C PRO A 164 12.91 8.47 27.76
N VAL A 165 13.46 8.75 26.57
CA VAL A 165 14.85 9.17 26.35
C VAL A 165 14.92 10.27 25.29
N PRO A 166 15.93 11.17 25.34
CA PRO A 166 16.13 12.14 24.29
C PRO A 166 16.52 11.43 22.97
N LEU A 167 15.91 11.82 21.85
CA LEU A 167 16.18 11.24 20.55
C LEU A 167 16.19 12.29 19.44
N ALA A 168 17.25 12.26 18.62
CA ALA A 168 17.31 12.91 17.31
C ALA A 168 17.55 11.87 16.22
N ASN A 169 17.22 12.19 14.95
CA ASN A 169 17.40 11.30 13.80
C ASN A 169 16.76 9.90 13.99
N ALA A 170 15.75 9.81 14.83
CA ALA A 170 14.84 8.66 14.90
C ALA A 170 13.90 8.68 13.69
N THR A 171 13.09 7.66 13.54
CA THR A 171 12.01 7.65 12.56
C THR A 171 10.68 7.35 13.25
N ALA A 172 9.60 7.96 12.80
CA ALA A 172 8.27 7.77 13.39
C ALA A 172 7.20 7.56 12.32
N SER A 173 6.16 6.79 12.66
CA SER A 173 5.00 6.61 11.80
C SER A 173 3.73 6.33 12.61
N LEU A 174 2.60 6.80 12.09
CA LEU A 174 1.27 6.56 12.64
C LEU A 174 0.66 5.29 12.05
N LEU A 175 0.20 4.38 12.92
CA LEU A 175 -0.53 3.17 12.53
C LEU A 175 -1.84 3.06 13.32
N GLY A 176 -2.95 3.36 12.68
CA GLY A 176 -4.23 3.51 13.37
C GLY A 176 -4.14 4.62 14.42
N ASP A 177 -4.46 4.29 15.67
CA ASP A 177 -4.40 5.22 16.80
C ASP A 177 -3.08 5.12 17.60
N LYS A 178 -2.01 4.60 17.00
CA LYS A 178 -0.72 4.41 17.66
C LYS A 178 0.42 5.03 16.88
N ILE A 179 1.24 5.80 17.59
CA ILE A 179 2.47 6.38 17.06
C ILE A 179 3.63 5.49 17.46
N TYR A 180 4.43 5.07 16.49
CA TYR A 180 5.63 4.28 16.69
C TYR A 180 6.85 5.13 16.42
N VAL A 181 7.86 5.06 17.30
CA VAL A 181 9.17 5.73 17.16
C VAL A 181 10.25 4.68 17.25
N ALA A 182 11.17 4.67 16.27
CA ALA A 182 12.22 3.67 16.17
C ALA A 182 13.61 4.28 15.97
N GLY A 183 14.60 3.75 16.67
CA GLY A 183 16.00 4.10 16.52
C GLY A 183 16.34 5.52 16.98
N GLY A 184 17.23 6.17 16.23
CA GLY A 184 17.73 7.51 16.53
C GLY A 184 19.04 7.49 17.35
N GLN A 185 19.43 8.64 17.83
CA GLN A 185 20.63 8.86 18.63
C GLN A 185 20.34 9.79 19.82
N LYS A 186 21.01 9.58 20.94
CA LYS A 186 20.82 10.35 22.17
C LYS A 186 21.71 11.59 22.27
N SER A 187 22.73 11.67 21.47
CA SER A 187 23.70 12.77 21.47
C SER A 187 24.15 13.08 20.05
N MET A 188 24.45 14.33 19.76
CA MET A 188 25.05 14.76 18.50
C MET A 188 26.58 14.72 18.57
N GLU A 189 27.14 14.83 19.75
CA GLU A 189 28.59 14.72 20.00
C GLU A 189 29.07 13.27 19.91
N LYS A 190 28.29 12.34 20.50
CA LYS A 190 28.50 10.89 20.41
C LYS A 190 27.33 10.26 19.66
N PRO A 191 27.36 10.25 18.32
CA PRO A 191 26.19 9.90 17.52
C PRO A 191 25.94 8.38 17.40
N GLU A 192 26.16 7.64 18.48
CA GLU A 192 25.84 6.23 18.55
C GLU A 192 24.34 6.03 18.38
N ALA A 193 23.98 5.16 17.45
CA ALA A 193 22.60 4.83 17.17
C ALA A 193 21.99 3.95 18.27
N THR A 194 20.68 4.04 18.44
CA THR A 194 19.91 3.26 19.39
C THR A 194 19.05 2.22 18.70
N ASN A 195 18.59 1.23 19.45
CA ASN A 195 17.60 0.23 19.03
C ASN A 195 16.26 0.38 19.75
N TYR A 196 16.00 1.55 20.34
CA TYR A 196 14.71 1.79 20.99
C TYR A 196 13.56 1.70 20.00
N PHE A 197 12.46 1.13 20.48
CA PHE A 197 11.20 1.08 19.77
C PHE A 197 10.08 1.42 20.74
N PHE A 198 9.51 2.59 20.60
CA PHE A 198 8.46 3.11 21.47
C PHE A 198 7.12 3.17 20.75
N VAL A 199 6.04 3.04 21.52
CA VAL A 199 4.67 3.25 21.06
C VAL A 199 3.93 4.18 22.02
N LEU A 200 3.18 5.14 21.45
CA LEU A 200 2.19 5.96 22.16
C LEU A 200 0.80 5.62 21.61
N ASP A 201 -0.11 5.24 22.49
CA ASP A 201 -1.51 5.02 22.15
C ASP A 201 -2.30 6.32 22.34
N LEU A 202 -2.84 6.88 21.26
CA LEU A 202 -3.58 8.15 21.25
C LEU A 202 -4.88 8.09 22.06
N ASN A 203 -5.50 6.90 22.16
CA ASN A 203 -6.71 6.68 22.96
C ASN A 203 -6.43 6.64 24.47
N SER A 204 -5.16 6.50 24.86
CA SER A 204 -4.73 6.44 26.26
C SER A 204 -3.41 7.19 26.48
N ARG A 205 -3.27 8.39 25.88
CA ARG A 205 -2.03 9.18 25.88
C ARG A 205 -1.49 9.50 27.29
N ASN A 206 -2.36 9.56 28.27
CA ASN A 206 -2.01 9.80 29.68
C ASN A 206 -1.16 8.67 30.31
N LYS A 207 -1.15 7.46 29.70
CA LYS A 207 -0.27 6.36 30.11
C LYS A 207 1.17 6.53 29.63
N GLY A 208 1.43 7.53 28.76
CA GLY A 208 2.74 7.80 28.19
C GLY A 208 3.22 6.75 27.18
N TRP A 209 4.49 6.86 26.84
CA TRP A 209 5.15 5.98 25.91
C TRP A 209 5.47 4.64 26.54
N LYS A 210 5.29 3.56 25.76
CA LYS A 210 5.65 2.20 26.12
C LYS A 210 6.80 1.73 25.23
N GLU A 211 7.83 1.11 25.81
CA GLU A 211 8.87 0.43 25.05
C GLU A 211 8.37 -0.94 24.60
N LEU A 212 8.66 -1.26 23.35
CA LEU A 212 8.36 -2.53 22.70
C LEU A 212 9.65 -3.26 22.36
N PRO A 213 9.58 -4.59 22.08
CA PRO A 213 10.74 -5.34 21.60
C PRO A 213 11.33 -4.72 20.34
N SER A 214 12.64 -4.48 20.32
CA SER A 214 13.34 -3.95 19.16
C SER A 214 13.43 -4.97 18.02
N TRP A 215 13.74 -4.49 16.81
CA TRP A 215 14.02 -5.35 15.66
C TRP A 215 15.29 -6.17 15.87
N PRO A 216 15.41 -7.37 15.26
CA PRO A 216 16.57 -8.25 15.43
C PRO A 216 17.74 -7.85 14.53
N GLY A 217 18.18 -6.59 14.58
CA GLY A 217 19.25 -6.04 13.76
C GLY A 217 20.04 -4.97 14.50
N GLU A 218 21.01 -4.37 13.79
CA GLU A 218 21.86 -3.31 14.38
C GLU A 218 21.03 -2.09 14.79
N PRO A 219 21.45 -1.37 15.85
CA PRO A 219 20.96 -0.04 16.19
C PRO A 219 21.08 0.89 14.99
N ARG A 220 20.16 1.84 14.82
CA ARG A 220 20.12 2.71 13.65
C ARG A 220 19.58 4.11 13.92
N GLY A 221 20.26 5.09 13.38
CA GLY A 221 19.76 6.45 13.18
C GLY A 221 19.52 6.69 11.69
N TYR A 222 18.79 7.73 11.36
CA TYR A 222 18.45 8.11 9.98
C TYR A 222 17.74 7.01 9.17
N ALA A 223 17.11 6.08 9.86
CA ALA A 223 16.28 5.07 9.23
C ALA A 223 15.02 5.70 8.61
N VAL A 224 14.45 5.01 7.64
CA VAL A 224 13.19 5.41 7.00
C VAL A 224 12.08 4.48 7.42
N SER A 225 10.96 5.03 7.88
CA SER A 225 9.79 4.25 8.25
C SER A 225 8.53 4.72 7.55
N THR A 226 7.59 3.81 7.42
CA THR A 226 6.22 4.07 7.02
C THR A 226 5.33 2.93 7.47
N THR A 227 4.03 3.07 7.27
CA THR A 227 3.07 2.00 7.58
C THR A 227 2.37 1.54 6.31
N GLN A 228 2.21 0.22 6.13
CA GLN A 228 1.51 -0.34 4.98
C GLN A 228 1.00 -1.75 5.31
N SER A 229 0.02 -2.24 4.54
CA SER A 229 -0.46 -3.63 4.64
C SER A 229 0.56 -4.61 4.07
N ASP A 230 0.75 -5.74 4.75
CA ASP A 230 1.53 -6.89 4.24
C ASP A 230 0.67 -7.89 3.44
N GLY A 231 -0.61 -7.54 3.22
CA GLY A 231 -1.62 -8.39 2.60
C GLY A 231 -2.61 -8.99 3.62
N PHE A 232 -2.26 -9.03 4.91
CA PHE A 232 -3.09 -9.52 6.01
C PHE A 232 -3.34 -8.44 7.05
N ASP A 233 -2.27 -7.81 7.54
CA ASP A 233 -2.32 -6.81 8.59
C ASP A 233 -1.63 -5.51 8.14
N LYS A 234 -1.98 -4.39 8.77
CA LYS A 234 -1.18 -3.18 8.68
C LYS A 234 0.04 -3.31 9.59
N CYS A 235 1.23 -3.09 9.04
CA CYS A 235 2.51 -3.21 9.70
C CYS A 235 3.27 -1.88 9.69
N PHE A 236 4.15 -1.69 10.68
CA PHE A 236 5.17 -0.65 10.67
C PHE A 236 6.41 -1.20 9.97
N TYR A 237 6.91 -0.50 8.97
CA TYR A 237 8.09 -0.87 8.19
C TYR A 237 9.27 0.03 8.56
N LEU A 238 10.44 -0.58 8.73
CA LEU A 238 11.70 0.09 9.07
C LEU A 238 12.77 -0.32 8.06
N PHE A 239 13.37 0.64 7.38
CA PHE A 239 14.37 0.40 6.34
C PHE A 239 15.66 1.14 6.62
N SER A 240 16.80 0.51 6.30
CA SER A 240 18.10 1.14 6.21
C SER A 240 18.50 1.90 7.49
N GLY A 241 19.20 3.01 7.32
CA GLY A 241 19.78 3.81 8.38
C GLY A 241 21.27 3.63 8.47
N ARG A 242 21.86 4.21 9.49
CA ARG A 242 23.29 4.07 9.77
C ARG A 242 23.58 3.85 11.24
N ASN A 243 24.71 3.23 11.51
CA ASN A 243 25.27 3.08 12.85
C ASN A 243 26.73 3.52 12.88
N TYR A 244 27.19 4.05 14.01
CA TYR A 244 28.59 4.34 14.25
C TYR A 244 29.23 3.16 14.97
N LYS A 245 30.34 2.67 14.44
CA LYS A 245 31.15 1.67 15.10
C LYS A 245 32.14 2.31 16.08
N ALA A 246 32.65 1.51 17.03
CA ALA A 246 33.56 1.97 18.06
C ALA A 246 34.87 2.59 17.50
N ASP A 247 35.26 2.20 16.27
CA ASP A 247 36.41 2.74 15.53
C ASP A 247 36.11 4.07 14.81
N GLY A 248 34.91 4.62 14.97
CA GLY A 248 34.45 5.83 14.30
C GLY A 248 33.94 5.61 12.85
N TYR A 249 33.96 4.36 12.35
CA TYR A 249 33.44 4.05 11.03
C TYR A 249 31.91 4.12 11.02
N ILE A 250 31.36 4.74 9.98
CA ILE A 250 29.92 4.82 9.78
C ILE A 250 29.46 3.66 8.91
N ASN A 251 28.68 2.76 9.48
CA ASN A 251 28.10 1.63 8.78
C ASN A 251 26.73 2.00 8.20
N THR A 252 26.61 1.98 6.87
CA THR A 252 25.32 2.13 6.18
C THR A 252 24.58 0.80 6.16
N LEU A 253 23.40 0.76 6.74
CA LEU A 253 22.59 -0.46 6.85
C LEU A 253 21.73 -0.62 5.59
N THR A 254 21.63 -1.87 5.11
CA THR A 254 20.88 -2.22 3.90
C THR A 254 19.69 -3.15 4.17
N ASP A 255 19.50 -3.53 5.43
CA ASP A 255 18.42 -4.40 5.86
C ASP A 255 17.10 -3.65 6.11
N GLY A 256 16.03 -4.39 6.22
CA GLY A 256 14.69 -3.85 6.53
C GLY A 256 13.87 -4.85 7.33
N TYR A 257 12.90 -4.32 8.06
CA TYR A 257 12.05 -5.07 8.97
C TYR A 257 10.62 -4.59 8.91
N ALA A 258 9.67 -5.49 9.17
CA ALA A 258 8.26 -5.17 9.35
C ALA A 258 7.81 -5.63 10.74
N PHE A 259 7.22 -4.73 11.52
CA PHE A 259 6.61 -5.03 12.80
C PHE A 259 5.10 -5.21 12.63
N ASN A 260 4.58 -6.34 13.07
CA ASN A 260 3.16 -6.61 13.10
C ASN A 260 2.62 -6.34 14.52
N PRO A 261 1.79 -5.30 14.72
CA PRO A 261 1.28 -4.96 16.05
C PRO A 261 0.36 -6.01 16.66
N ARG A 262 -0.36 -6.78 15.81
CA ARG A 262 -1.26 -7.84 16.29
C ARG A 262 -0.48 -9.03 16.87
N LEU A 263 0.65 -9.37 16.21
CA LEU A 263 1.53 -10.46 16.64
C LEU A 263 2.61 -10.00 17.62
N ASN A 264 2.77 -8.70 17.82
CA ASN A 264 3.84 -8.06 18.60
C ASN A 264 5.23 -8.60 18.23
N SER A 265 5.50 -8.73 16.95
CA SER A 265 6.72 -9.37 16.46
C SER A 265 7.27 -8.71 15.19
N TRP A 266 8.60 -8.80 15.04
CA TRP A 266 9.33 -8.32 13.89
C TRP A 266 9.60 -9.43 12.88
N LYS A 267 9.54 -9.11 11.60
CA LYS A 267 9.94 -9.97 10.49
C LYS A 267 10.99 -9.24 9.65
N LYS A 268 12.13 -9.89 9.39
CA LYS A 268 13.14 -9.38 8.45
C LYS A 268 12.60 -9.48 7.03
N LEU A 269 12.76 -8.43 6.25
CA LEU A 269 12.35 -8.37 4.85
C LEU A 269 13.33 -9.15 3.96
N LYS A 270 12.81 -9.81 2.92
CA LYS A 270 13.62 -10.60 1.97
C LYS A 270 14.51 -9.70 1.11
N GLN A 271 13.99 -8.55 0.69
CA GLN A 271 14.71 -7.55 -0.08
C GLN A 271 14.60 -6.19 0.62
N SER A 272 15.71 -5.49 0.70
CA SER A 272 15.82 -4.12 1.17
C SER A 272 16.97 -3.43 0.44
N PHE A 273 17.14 -2.14 0.66
CA PHE A 273 18.13 -1.32 -0.03
C PHE A 273 18.52 -0.12 0.85
N PRO A 274 19.73 0.45 0.65
CA PRO A 274 20.16 1.62 1.39
C PRO A 274 19.35 2.84 0.97
N VAL A 275 18.73 3.52 1.95
CA VAL A 275 17.85 4.68 1.72
C VAL A 275 17.83 5.63 2.93
N MET A 276 18.91 5.68 3.73
CA MET A 276 18.94 6.48 4.95
C MET A 276 18.62 7.95 4.69
N ALA A 277 18.05 8.61 5.68
CA ALA A 277 17.63 10.02 5.68
C ALA A 277 16.68 10.42 4.53
N GLY A 278 16.17 9.46 3.77
CA GLY A 278 15.14 9.66 2.75
C GLY A 278 13.73 9.69 3.33
N ASN A 279 12.74 9.70 2.43
CA ASN A 279 11.33 9.69 2.79
C ASN A 279 10.61 8.47 2.23
N ALA A 280 9.60 7.99 2.94
CA ALA A 280 8.72 6.92 2.48
C ALA A 280 7.25 7.24 2.73
N LEU A 281 6.42 6.90 1.76
CA LEU A 281 4.97 7.09 1.80
C LEU A 281 4.26 5.76 1.51
N SER A 282 3.14 5.53 2.17
CA SER A 282 2.23 4.47 1.75
C SER A 282 1.57 4.85 0.42
N CYS A 283 1.57 3.92 -0.54
CA CYS A 283 0.99 4.12 -1.86
C CYS A 283 0.05 2.96 -2.19
N GLY A 284 -1.20 3.27 -2.46
CA GLY A 284 -2.21 2.25 -2.69
C GLY A 284 -2.35 1.24 -1.54
N ALA A 285 -2.71 -0.01 -1.81
CA ALA A 285 -3.01 -1.00 -0.77
C ALA A 285 -1.76 -1.71 -0.22
N ASN A 286 -0.72 -1.92 -1.04
CA ASN A 286 0.40 -2.80 -0.72
C ASN A 286 1.74 -2.29 -1.24
N HIS A 287 1.88 -0.98 -1.47
CA HIS A 287 3.10 -0.39 -1.97
C HIS A 287 3.65 0.66 -1.02
N ILE A 288 4.95 0.79 -1.00
CA ILE A 288 5.68 1.87 -0.33
C ILE A 288 6.47 2.62 -1.40
N LEU A 289 6.24 3.93 -1.48
CA LEU A 289 6.96 4.83 -2.36
C LEU A 289 8.11 5.47 -1.57
N PHE A 290 9.35 5.22 -1.99
CA PHE A 290 10.54 5.85 -1.43
C PHE A 290 10.98 7.01 -2.32
N LEU A 291 11.31 8.10 -1.70
CA LEU A 291 11.73 9.34 -2.34
C LEU A 291 13.16 9.69 -1.91
N GLY A 292 14.09 9.63 -2.86
CA GLY A 292 15.49 9.97 -2.62
C GLY A 292 16.16 9.08 -1.56
N GLY A 293 16.99 9.71 -0.75
CA GLY A 293 17.77 9.10 0.33
C GLY A 293 19.26 9.09 0.07
N VAL A 294 20.03 8.60 1.03
CA VAL A 294 21.49 8.53 0.95
C VAL A 294 21.90 7.04 0.91
N PRO A 295 22.21 6.49 -0.27
CA PRO A 295 22.58 5.08 -0.40
C PRO A 295 24.01 4.81 0.07
N GLN A 296 24.88 5.81 -0.01
CA GLN A 296 26.29 5.74 0.39
C GLN A 296 26.72 7.09 0.92
N LEU A 297 27.51 7.10 1.99
CA LEU A 297 28.09 8.31 2.54
C LEU A 297 29.31 8.71 1.71
N ILE A 298 29.24 9.92 1.15
CA ILE A 298 30.32 10.61 0.47
C ILE A 298 30.63 11.84 1.32
N PRO A 299 31.89 12.10 1.66
CA PRO A 299 32.25 13.31 2.40
C PRO A 299 31.78 14.61 1.70
N GLY A 300 31.36 15.59 2.50
CA GLY A 300 30.96 16.89 1.97
C GLY A 300 32.12 17.63 1.33
N SER A 301 31.89 18.13 0.12
CA SER A 301 32.81 18.95 -0.65
C SER A 301 32.05 19.78 -1.69
N ASP A 302 32.71 20.76 -2.30
CA ASP A 302 32.10 21.54 -3.36
C ASP A 302 31.75 20.68 -4.60
N ASP A 303 32.56 19.65 -4.88
CA ASP A 303 32.40 18.71 -5.99
C ASP A 303 31.43 17.54 -5.67
N HIS A 304 30.80 17.53 -4.50
CA HIS A 304 29.86 16.47 -4.14
C HIS A 304 28.69 16.37 -5.16
N PRO A 305 28.38 15.21 -5.72
CA PRO A 305 27.39 15.04 -6.81
C PRO A 305 25.93 15.37 -6.42
N GLY A 306 25.67 15.55 -5.14
CA GLY A 306 24.31 15.62 -4.58
C GLY A 306 23.86 14.28 -4.04
N PHE A 307 22.69 14.28 -3.41
CA PHE A 307 22.06 13.04 -2.92
C PHE A 307 21.28 12.33 -4.03
N ASP A 308 20.93 11.06 -3.78
CA ASP A 308 20.23 10.22 -4.74
C ASP A 308 18.79 10.70 -4.96
N ASN A 309 18.43 10.97 -6.21
CA ASN A 309 17.08 11.37 -6.64
C ASN A 309 16.25 10.19 -7.10
N THR A 310 16.66 8.97 -6.80
CA THR A 310 15.94 7.78 -7.23
C THR A 310 14.63 7.62 -6.45
N ILE A 311 13.56 7.42 -7.18
CA ILE A 311 12.25 7.01 -6.68
C ILE A 311 12.17 5.49 -6.76
N ARG A 312 11.76 4.84 -5.69
CA ARG A 312 11.61 3.38 -5.63
C ARG A 312 10.21 3.02 -5.19
N LEU A 313 9.58 2.10 -5.89
CA LEU A 313 8.29 1.54 -5.50
C LEU A 313 8.50 0.10 -5.02
N TYR A 314 8.19 -0.15 -3.77
CA TYR A 314 8.35 -1.43 -3.09
C TYR A 314 6.99 -2.08 -2.86
N HIS A 315 6.87 -3.38 -3.16
CA HIS A 315 5.66 -4.16 -2.95
C HIS A 315 5.77 -4.97 -1.66
N THR A 316 4.89 -4.71 -0.70
CA THR A 316 5.00 -5.28 0.67
C THR A 316 4.69 -6.77 0.74
N ILE A 317 3.77 -7.29 -0.08
CA ILE A 317 3.41 -8.71 -0.08
C ILE A 317 4.56 -9.56 -0.65
N THR A 318 5.08 -9.19 -1.81
CA THR A 318 6.19 -9.92 -2.45
C THR A 318 7.55 -9.56 -1.87
N GLN A 319 7.60 -8.46 -1.12
CA GLN A 319 8.81 -7.92 -0.51
C GLN A 319 9.89 -7.64 -1.55
N SER A 320 9.51 -7.02 -2.66
CA SER A 320 10.38 -6.75 -3.79
C SER A 320 10.26 -5.32 -4.29
N LEU A 321 11.36 -4.81 -4.84
CA LEU A 321 11.38 -3.55 -5.56
C LEU A 321 10.78 -3.77 -6.95
N ILE A 322 9.69 -3.04 -7.29
CA ILE A 322 8.96 -3.22 -8.54
C ILE A 322 9.15 -2.09 -9.55
N LYS A 323 9.54 -0.89 -9.09
CA LYS A 323 9.79 0.26 -9.95
C LYS A 323 10.94 1.08 -9.39
N LYS A 324 11.78 1.58 -10.30
CA LYS A 324 12.87 2.49 -10.00
C LYS A 324 12.99 3.50 -11.12
N GLU A 325 12.90 4.78 -10.80
CA GLU A 325 13.08 5.88 -11.74
C GLU A 325 13.75 7.07 -11.05
N VAL A 326 14.25 8.01 -11.82
CA VAL A 326 14.94 9.21 -11.31
C VAL A 326 13.99 10.39 -11.35
N ALA A 327 13.88 11.14 -10.25
CA ALA A 327 13.09 12.35 -10.19
C ALA A 327 13.76 13.47 -11.04
N PRO A 328 12.95 14.37 -11.65
CA PRO A 328 13.47 15.47 -12.47
C PRO A 328 14.11 16.59 -11.66
N TYR A 329 13.87 16.61 -10.34
CA TYR A 329 14.41 17.60 -9.41
C TYR A 329 15.15 16.93 -8.27
N PRO A 330 16.10 17.62 -7.62
CA PRO A 330 16.72 17.14 -6.40
C PRO A 330 15.67 16.86 -5.32
N ILE A 331 15.71 15.65 -4.75
CA ILE A 331 14.90 15.29 -3.60
C ILE A 331 15.75 15.50 -2.35
N SER A 332 15.36 16.46 -1.53
CA SER A 332 16.07 16.75 -0.30
C SER A 332 15.90 15.62 0.72
N VAL A 333 16.96 15.40 1.49
CA VAL A 333 17.02 14.44 2.59
C VAL A 333 16.99 15.16 3.94
N THR A 334 16.97 14.40 5.04
CA THR A 334 16.91 14.95 6.41
C THR A 334 15.79 15.97 6.58
N THR A 335 14.60 15.64 6.10
CA THR A 335 13.41 16.47 6.27
C THR A 335 12.19 15.55 6.39
N ASN A 336 11.17 16.03 7.10
CA ASN A 336 9.90 15.32 7.18
C ASN A 336 9.08 15.63 5.93
N ILE A 337 8.28 14.66 5.50
CA ILE A 337 7.35 14.80 4.37
C ILE A 337 5.94 15.10 4.87
N ALA A 338 5.26 16.00 4.19
CA ALA A 338 3.85 16.28 4.43
C ALA A 338 3.01 15.67 3.31
N GLN A 339 1.92 14.98 3.63
CA GLN A 339 1.07 14.33 2.63
C GLN A 339 -0.41 14.65 2.84
N LYS A 340 -1.08 15.04 1.75
CA LYS A 340 -2.52 15.23 1.72
C LYS A 340 -3.13 14.51 0.52
N GLY A 341 -3.82 13.40 0.78
CA GLY A 341 -4.35 12.55 -0.28
C GLY A 341 -3.23 12.01 -1.19
N ASN A 342 -3.33 12.29 -2.50
CA ASN A 342 -2.33 11.90 -3.48
C ASN A 342 -1.19 12.91 -3.65
N THR A 343 -1.24 14.04 -2.96
CA THR A 343 -0.21 15.09 -3.05
C THR A 343 0.68 15.03 -1.83
N PHE A 344 1.98 15.14 -2.05
CA PHE A 344 2.98 15.24 -0.99
C PHE A 344 3.92 16.41 -1.22
N TYR A 345 4.54 16.88 -0.14
CA TYR A 345 5.50 17.97 -0.15
C TYR A 345 6.74 17.56 0.64
N VAL A 346 7.92 17.72 0.00
CA VAL A 346 9.21 17.60 0.65
C VAL A 346 9.68 19.01 0.98
N GLY A 347 9.51 19.40 2.22
CA GLY A 347 9.67 20.79 2.67
C GLY A 347 11.11 21.13 2.94
N SER A 348 11.80 21.87 2.02
CA SER A 348 13.20 22.24 2.23
C SER A 348 14.09 20.97 2.40
N GLY A 349 15.16 21.02 3.21
CA GLY A 349 16.02 19.87 3.46
C GLY A 349 17.40 20.02 2.83
N GLU A 350 18.16 18.94 2.87
CA GLU A 350 19.56 18.88 2.45
C GLU A 350 19.67 18.25 1.06
N VAL A 351 20.33 18.91 0.11
CA VAL A 351 20.54 18.43 -1.27
C VAL A 351 21.95 17.92 -1.52
N LYS A 352 22.91 18.41 -0.75
CA LYS A 352 24.29 17.92 -0.60
C LYS A 352 24.65 17.98 0.88
N PRO A 353 25.65 17.24 1.37
CA PRO A 353 26.10 17.42 2.75
C PRO A 353 26.35 18.90 3.06
N GLY A 354 25.73 19.44 4.10
CA GLY A 354 25.91 20.85 4.49
C GLY A 354 25.19 21.90 3.62
N ILE A 355 24.63 21.55 2.48
CA ILE A 355 23.91 22.49 1.59
C ILE A 355 22.41 22.21 1.64
N ARG A 356 21.64 23.22 2.03
CA ARG A 356 20.17 23.18 2.10
C ARG A 356 19.56 23.79 0.83
N THR A 357 18.29 23.58 0.66
CA THR A 357 17.49 24.20 -0.40
C THR A 357 16.27 24.91 0.19
N PRO A 358 15.92 26.11 -0.27
CA PRO A 358 14.65 26.73 0.11
C PRO A 358 13.44 26.13 -0.63
N HIS A 359 13.68 25.32 -1.65
CA HIS A 359 12.60 24.74 -2.44
C HIS A 359 11.76 23.77 -1.63
N VAL A 360 10.45 23.83 -1.86
CA VAL A 360 9.45 22.90 -1.34
C VAL A 360 8.94 22.07 -2.52
N LEU A 361 9.52 20.90 -2.68
CA LEU A 361 9.21 20.02 -3.81
C LEU A 361 7.84 19.39 -3.63
N LYS A 362 6.92 19.67 -4.54
CA LYS A 362 5.58 19.06 -4.60
C LYS A 362 5.58 17.89 -5.57
N GLY A 363 5.00 16.78 -5.14
CA GLY A 363 4.69 15.63 -5.99
C GLY A 363 3.22 15.26 -5.90
N GLU A 364 2.60 14.99 -7.04
CA GLU A 364 1.24 14.48 -7.12
C GLU A 364 1.27 13.08 -7.71
N ILE A 365 0.85 12.10 -6.91
CA ILE A 365 0.75 10.69 -7.31
C ILE A 365 -0.47 10.55 -8.20
N ILE A 366 -0.25 10.28 -9.49
CA ILE A 366 -1.32 10.01 -10.44
C ILE A 366 -1.58 8.50 -10.40
N PRO A 367 -2.75 8.08 -9.89
CA PRO A 367 -3.11 6.68 -9.86
C PRO A 367 -3.35 6.18 -11.29
N PHE A 368 -3.02 4.92 -11.52
CA PHE A 368 -3.34 4.26 -12.78
C PHE A 368 -4.86 4.06 -12.86
N GLU A 369 -5.55 4.91 -13.60
CA GLU A 369 -6.96 4.74 -13.93
C GLU A 369 -7.08 3.81 -15.15
N LYS A 370 -7.43 2.56 -14.93
CA LYS A 370 -7.93 1.72 -16.03
C LYS A 370 -9.32 2.20 -16.40
N LYS A 371 -9.42 2.98 -17.48
CA LYS A 371 -10.70 3.25 -18.12
C LYS A 371 -11.09 2.02 -18.94
N LEU A 372 -12.31 1.54 -18.74
CA LEU A 372 -12.87 0.51 -19.60
C LEU A 372 -12.95 1.09 -21.02
N GLY A 373 -12.02 0.71 -21.89
CA GLY A 373 -12.00 1.20 -23.27
C GLY A 373 -13.28 0.79 -24.03
N ILE A 374 -13.65 1.54 -25.05
CA ILE A 374 -14.84 1.26 -25.88
C ILE A 374 -14.85 -0.20 -26.35
N VAL A 375 -13.72 -0.75 -26.73
CA VAL A 375 -13.60 -2.16 -27.18
C VAL A 375 -14.02 -3.13 -26.07
N ASN A 376 -13.51 -2.94 -24.85
CA ASN A 376 -13.87 -3.80 -23.70
C ASN A 376 -15.36 -3.68 -23.36
N THR A 377 -15.93 -2.48 -23.43
CA THR A 377 -17.36 -2.25 -23.19
C THR A 377 -18.21 -2.99 -24.25
N ILE A 378 -17.83 -2.90 -25.53
CA ILE A 378 -18.53 -3.62 -26.61
C ILE A 378 -18.45 -5.13 -26.39
N VAL A 379 -17.29 -5.67 -26.02
CA VAL A 379 -17.11 -7.12 -25.74
C VAL A 379 -18.02 -7.57 -24.60
N ILE A 380 -18.12 -6.80 -23.51
CA ILE A 380 -18.99 -7.10 -22.38
C ILE A 380 -20.46 -7.09 -22.81
N ILE A 381 -20.89 -6.09 -23.56
CA ILE A 381 -22.27 -6.00 -24.06
C ILE A 381 -22.60 -7.19 -24.97
N LEU A 382 -21.72 -7.50 -25.93
CA LEU A 382 -21.89 -8.64 -26.83
C LEU A 382 -21.96 -9.97 -26.06
N TYR A 383 -21.14 -10.11 -25.01
CA TYR A 383 -21.20 -11.29 -24.15
C TYR A 383 -22.56 -11.45 -23.46
N PHE A 384 -23.09 -10.41 -22.83
CA PHE A 384 -24.39 -10.47 -22.18
C PHE A 384 -25.54 -10.67 -23.17
N VAL A 385 -25.50 -10.01 -24.34
CA VAL A 385 -26.49 -10.21 -25.40
C VAL A 385 -26.47 -11.65 -25.90
N SER A 386 -25.28 -12.24 -26.09
CA SER A 386 -25.15 -13.63 -26.52
C SER A 386 -25.67 -14.62 -25.49
N LEU A 387 -25.43 -14.37 -24.19
CA LEU A 387 -25.97 -15.19 -23.09
C LEU A 387 -27.52 -15.11 -23.06
N GLY A 388 -28.08 -13.89 -23.14
CA GLY A 388 -29.52 -13.69 -23.21
C GLY A 388 -30.16 -14.38 -24.41
N TRP A 389 -29.51 -14.29 -25.59
CA TRP A 389 -29.98 -14.97 -26.80
C TRP A 389 -29.93 -16.49 -26.68
N ILE A 390 -28.85 -17.06 -26.13
CA ILE A 390 -28.72 -18.50 -25.88
C ILE A 390 -29.81 -18.96 -24.91
N GLY A 391 -30.01 -18.24 -23.79
CA GLY A 391 -31.04 -18.55 -22.82
C GLY A 391 -32.45 -18.55 -23.44
N TYR A 392 -32.78 -17.50 -24.20
CA TYR A 392 -34.07 -17.39 -24.92
C TYR A 392 -34.25 -18.49 -25.98
N TYR A 393 -33.22 -18.79 -26.77
CA TYR A 393 -33.27 -19.85 -27.79
C TYR A 393 -33.52 -21.23 -27.19
N PHE A 394 -32.84 -21.57 -26.08
CA PHE A 394 -33.03 -22.87 -25.44
C PHE A 394 -34.30 -22.96 -24.62
N SER A 395 -34.78 -21.89 -23.99
CA SER A 395 -36.02 -21.87 -23.23
C SER A 395 -37.23 -22.28 -24.09
N LYS A 396 -37.25 -21.87 -25.35
CA LYS A 396 -38.32 -22.27 -26.31
C LYS A 396 -38.28 -23.75 -26.72
N LYS A 397 -37.17 -24.45 -26.51
CA LYS A 397 -36.99 -25.85 -26.91
C LYS A 397 -37.23 -26.84 -25.76
N GLN A 398 -37.33 -26.36 -24.56
CA GLN A 398 -37.58 -27.18 -23.38
C GLN A 398 -39.10 -27.43 -23.23
N LYS A 399 -39.50 -28.69 -23.21
CA LYS A 399 -40.92 -29.07 -23.17
C LYS A 399 -41.32 -29.76 -21.86
N ASN A 400 -40.35 -30.30 -21.12
CA ASN A 400 -40.59 -31.03 -19.88
C ASN A 400 -39.42 -30.89 -18.89
N THR A 401 -39.61 -31.40 -17.68
CA THR A 401 -38.63 -31.34 -16.58
C THR A 401 -37.34 -32.08 -16.93
N ASP A 402 -37.40 -33.16 -17.69
CA ASP A 402 -36.22 -33.93 -18.13
C ASP A 402 -35.37 -33.17 -19.16
N ASP A 403 -36.01 -32.41 -20.06
CA ASP A 403 -35.30 -31.52 -20.98
C ASP A 403 -34.58 -30.44 -20.21
N TYR A 404 -35.17 -29.90 -19.14
CA TYR A 404 -34.57 -28.85 -18.31
C TYR A 404 -33.39 -29.38 -17.50
N PHE A 405 -33.55 -30.45 -16.71
CA PHE A 405 -32.53 -30.94 -15.80
C PHE A 405 -31.50 -31.87 -16.43
N LYS A 406 -31.86 -32.65 -17.43
CA LYS A 406 -31.00 -33.68 -18.05
C LYS A 406 -30.66 -33.39 -19.51
N GLY A 407 -31.14 -32.26 -20.07
CA GLY A 407 -30.97 -31.93 -21.50
C GLY A 407 -31.58 -32.99 -22.43
N GLY A 408 -32.61 -33.71 -21.94
CA GLY A 408 -33.25 -34.83 -22.68
C GLY A 408 -32.31 -35.99 -23.01
N GLY A 409 -31.17 -36.12 -22.33
CA GLY A 409 -30.18 -37.16 -22.58
C GLY A 409 -29.41 -37.00 -23.93
N ARG A 410 -29.57 -35.88 -24.62
CA ARG A 410 -29.04 -35.65 -25.98
C ARG A 410 -27.74 -34.84 -26.01
N LEU A 411 -27.25 -34.42 -24.84
CA LEU A 411 -26.01 -33.60 -24.77
C LEU A 411 -24.78 -34.45 -25.07
N PRO A 412 -23.92 -34.02 -25.98
CA PRO A 412 -22.68 -34.73 -26.27
C PRO A 412 -21.70 -34.60 -25.06
N TRP A 413 -20.91 -35.64 -24.83
CA TRP A 413 -19.99 -35.75 -23.69
C TRP A 413 -19.06 -34.56 -23.51
N TRP A 414 -18.56 -34.01 -24.63
CA TRP A 414 -17.67 -32.84 -24.59
C TRP A 414 -18.38 -31.57 -24.09
N ALA A 415 -19.68 -31.38 -24.44
CA ALA A 415 -20.46 -30.23 -23.99
C ALA A 415 -20.73 -30.33 -22.49
N VAL A 416 -21.02 -31.54 -21.98
CA VAL A 416 -21.18 -31.79 -20.54
C VAL A 416 -19.86 -31.53 -19.82
N GLY A 417 -18.71 -31.99 -20.35
CA GLY A 417 -17.40 -31.73 -19.78
C GLY A 417 -17.08 -30.23 -19.70
N LEU A 418 -17.33 -29.48 -20.77
CA LEU A 418 -17.14 -28.01 -20.77
C LEU A 418 -18.08 -27.30 -19.79
N SER A 419 -19.32 -27.77 -19.65
CA SER A 419 -20.28 -27.21 -18.68
C SER A 419 -19.81 -27.42 -17.24
N ILE A 420 -19.34 -28.63 -16.90
CA ILE A 420 -18.77 -28.94 -15.58
C ILE A 420 -17.54 -28.07 -15.30
N PHE A 421 -16.64 -27.96 -16.27
CA PHE A 421 -15.45 -27.11 -16.16
C PHE A 421 -15.82 -25.64 -15.94
N GLY A 422 -16.70 -25.08 -16.78
CA GLY A 422 -17.14 -23.69 -16.68
C GLY A 422 -17.88 -23.37 -15.37
N THR A 423 -18.65 -24.34 -14.84
CA THR A 423 -19.34 -24.19 -13.55
C THR A 423 -18.37 -24.28 -12.37
N SER A 424 -17.31 -25.05 -12.50
CA SER A 424 -16.29 -25.24 -11.45
C SER A 424 -15.25 -24.12 -11.41
N LEU A 425 -14.91 -23.55 -12.57
CA LEU A 425 -13.95 -22.45 -12.70
C LEU A 425 -14.62 -21.11 -12.39
N SER A 426 -14.49 -20.66 -11.15
CA SER A 426 -15.04 -19.39 -10.70
C SER A 426 -14.07 -18.23 -10.91
N ALA A 427 -14.57 -16.98 -10.85
CA ALA A 427 -13.73 -15.78 -10.80
C ALA A 427 -12.75 -15.82 -9.61
N ILE A 428 -13.15 -16.42 -8.50
CA ILE A 428 -12.30 -16.64 -7.32
C ILE A 428 -11.10 -17.52 -7.71
N THR A 429 -11.35 -18.65 -8.38
CA THR A 429 -10.29 -19.55 -8.85
C THR A 429 -9.29 -18.82 -9.75
N PHE A 430 -9.80 -18.01 -10.67
CA PHE A 430 -8.97 -17.24 -11.59
C PHE A 430 -8.13 -16.15 -10.92
N MET A 431 -8.67 -15.44 -9.91
CA MET A 431 -7.98 -14.34 -9.24
C MET A 431 -7.20 -14.79 -8.00
N SER A 432 -7.81 -15.60 -7.13
CA SER A 432 -7.24 -15.89 -5.81
C SER A 432 -6.16 -16.96 -5.85
N ILE A 433 -6.26 -17.98 -6.71
CA ILE A 433 -5.25 -19.05 -6.78
C ILE A 433 -3.91 -18.51 -7.29
N PRO A 434 -3.84 -17.77 -8.42
CA PRO A 434 -2.58 -17.16 -8.83
C PRO A 434 -2.02 -16.17 -7.81
N ALA A 435 -2.89 -15.36 -7.19
CA ALA A 435 -2.46 -14.42 -6.15
C ALA A 435 -1.87 -15.15 -4.93
N LYS A 436 -2.49 -16.24 -4.48
CA LYS A 436 -1.98 -17.07 -3.38
C LYS A 436 -0.67 -17.75 -3.74
N ALA A 437 -0.57 -18.32 -4.94
CA ALA A 437 0.66 -18.95 -5.43
C ALA A 437 1.81 -17.94 -5.54
N TYR A 438 1.53 -16.71 -5.96
CA TYR A 438 2.50 -15.64 -6.06
C TYR A 438 2.94 -15.10 -4.69
N SER A 439 2.00 -14.96 -3.75
CA SER A 439 2.28 -14.36 -2.42
C SER A 439 2.93 -15.34 -1.43
N SER A 440 2.73 -16.65 -1.59
CA SER A 440 3.24 -17.65 -0.64
C SER A 440 4.00 -18.79 -1.33
N ASP A 441 3.28 -19.80 -1.82
CA ASP A 441 3.83 -21.01 -2.41
C ASP A 441 2.81 -21.74 -3.29
N TRP A 442 3.22 -22.86 -3.88
CA TRP A 442 2.42 -23.68 -4.77
C TRP A 442 1.67 -24.82 -4.06
N SER A 443 1.57 -24.81 -2.74
CA SER A 443 0.91 -25.87 -1.96
C SER A 443 -0.54 -26.12 -2.39
N TYR A 444 -1.22 -25.09 -2.89
CA TYR A 444 -2.58 -25.23 -3.41
C TYR A 444 -2.69 -26.12 -4.65
N MET A 445 -1.58 -26.33 -5.40
CA MET A 445 -1.54 -27.26 -6.52
C MET A 445 -1.76 -28.71 -6.06
N LEU A 446 -1.34 -29.07 -4.84
CA LEU A 446 -1.54 -30.40 -4.27
C LEU A 446 -3.04 -30.74 -4.09
N VAL A 447 -3.87 -29.74 -3.80
CA VAL A 447 -5.33 -29.92 -3.74
C VAL A 447 -5.88 -30.34 -5.09
N ASN A 448 -5.45 -29.70 -6.19
CA ASN A 448 -5.85 -30.06 -7.53
C ASN A 448 -5.33 -31.44 -7.96
N ALA A 449 -4.12 -31.80 -7.56
CA ALA A 449 -3.57 -33.14 -7.76
C ALA A 449 -4.43 -34.21 -7.02
N GLY A 450 -4.87 -33.91 -5.79
CA GLY A 450 -5.79 -34.75 -5.04
C GLY A 450 -7.13 -34.97 -5.76
N ILE A 451 -7.69 -33.93 -6.37
CA ILE A 451 -8.91 -34.05 -7.19
C ILE A 451 -8.70 -35.02 -8.35
N LEU A 452 -7.57 -34.89 -9.07
CA LEU A 452 -7.25 -35.81 -10.18
C LEU A 452 -7.13 -37.26 -9.73
N MET A 453 -6.62 -37.53 -8.53
CA MET A 453 -6.53 -38.88 -7.97
C MET A 453 -7.91 -39.49 -7.66
N VAL A 454 -8.90 -38.67 -7.32
CA VAL A 454 -10.27 -39.12 -6.98
C VAL A 454 -11.12 -39.38 -8.24
N VAL A 455 -10.80 -38.74 -9.37
CA VAL A 455 -11.56 -38.86 -10.64
C VAL A 455 -11.76 -40.32 -11.09
N PRO A 456 -10.77 -41.22 -11.09
CA PRO A 456 -10.99 -42.64 -11.46
C PRO A 456 -12.03 -43.34 -10.60
N PHE A 457 -12.03 -43.09 -9.29
CA PHE A 457 -13.01 -43.66 -8.37
C PHE A 457 -14.42 -43.15 -8.67
N ILE A 458 -14.56 -41.87 -9.00
CA ILE A 458 -15.85 -41.31 -9.42
C ILE A 458 -16.33 -41.96 -10.71
N LEU A 459 -15.45 -42.09 -11.70
CA LEU A 459 -15.80 -42.68 -13.01
C LEU A 459 -16.18 -44.14 -12.94
N TYR A 460 -15.48 -44.96 -12.17
CA TYR A 460 -15.68 -46.41 -12.15
C TYR A 460 -16.68 -46.89 -11.07
N LEU A 461 -16.84 -46.16 -9.98
CA LEU A 461 -17.71 -46.59 -8.87
C LEU A 461 -18.98 -45.75 -8.82
N PHE A 462 -18.90 -44.44 -8.76
CA PHE A 462 -20.06 -43.58 -8.49
C PHE A 462 -20.93 -43.35 -9.71
N ILE A 463 -20.39 -43.04 -10.87
CA ILE A 463 -21.17 -42.77 -12.08
C ILE A 463 -21.98 -44.01 -12.54
N PRO A 464 -21.41 -45.22 -12.65
CA PRO A 464 -22.18 -46.39 -13.02
C PRO A 464 -23.26 -46.75 -12.00
N PHE A 465 -23.00 -46.55 -10.71
CA PHE A 465 -23.96 -46.78 -9.66
C PHE A 465 -25.18 -45.85 -9.80
N TYR A 466 -25.00 -44.54 -9.86
CA TYR A 466 -26.08 -43.58 -9.98
C TYR A 466 -26.86 -43.69 -11.31
N ARG A 467 -26.18 -44.04 -12.41
CA ARG A 467 -26.86 -44.28 -13.70
C ARG A 467 -27.84 -45.46 -13.66
N LYS A 468 -27.57 -46.49 -12.86
CA LYS A 468 -28.46 -47.65 -12.72
C LYS A 468 -29.71 -47.32 -11.90
N LEU A 469 -29.68 -46.34 -11.03
CA LEU A 469 -30.77 -45.99 -10.12
C LEU A 469 -31.90 -45.19 -10.79
N ASN A 470 -31.69 -44.65 -11.97
CA ASN A 470 -32.66 -43.83 -12.71
C ASN A 470 -33.30 -42.70 -11.87
N VAL A 471 -32.55 -42.14 -10.93
CA VAL A 471 -32.96 -41.03 -10.06
C VAL A 471 -32.59 -39.67 -10.64
N THR A 472 -33.39 -38.64 -10.30
CA THR A 472 -33.12 -37.28 -10.75
C THR A 472 -32.07 -36.59 -9.87
N THR A 473 -32.08 -36.89 -8.57
CA THR A 473 -31.11 -36.32 -7.60
C THR A 473 -30.59 -37.42 -6.66
N ALA A 474 -29.40 -37.22 -6.08
CA ALA A 474 -28.86 -38.11 -5.06
C ALA A 474 -29.77 -38.18 -3.80
N TYR A 475 -30.54 -37.13 -3.54
CA TYR A 475 -31.46 -37.08 -2.40
C TYR A 475 -32.66 -37.98 -2.57
N GLU A 476 -33.13 -38.23 -3.79
CA GLU A 476 -34.19 -39.20 -4.11
C GLU A 476 -33.74 -40.64 -3.79
N TYR A 477 -32.46 -40.96 -4.04
CA TYR A 477 -31.89 -42.24 -3.60
C TYR A 477 -31.89 -42.40 -2.08
N LEU A 478 -31.57 -41.30 -1.34
CA LEU A 478 -31.61 -41.35 0.12
C LEU A 478 -33.02 -41.58 0.65
N GLU A 479 -34.04 -41.04 0.01
CA GLU A 479 -35.46 -41.31 0.34
C GLU A 479 -35.81 -42.78 0.14
N GLN A 480 -35.48 -43.34 -1.02
CA GLN A 480 -35.79 -44.73 -1.36
C GLN A 480 -35.07 -45.72 -0.44
N ARG A 481 -33.88 -45.39 0.05
CA ARG A 481 -33.05 -46.27 0.89
C ARG A 481 -33.34 -46.14 2.38
N PHE A 482 -33.65 -44.94 2.86
CA PHE A 482 -33.79 -44.64 4.29
C PHE A 482 -35.18 -44.12 4.63
N SER A 483 -35.44 -42.84 4.38
CA SER A 483 -36.74 -42.21 4.63
C SER A 483 -36.83 -40.81 4.02
N SER A 484 -38.05 -40.30 3.86
CA SER A 484 -38.35 -38.93 3.44
C SER A 484 -37.73 -37.88 4.39
N LEU A 485 -37.64 -38.20 5.69
CA LEU A 485 -37.02 -37.28 6.67
C LEU A 485 -35.53 -37.04 6.35
N ILE A 486 -34.79 -38.10 6.03
CA ILE A 486 -33.37 -37.99 5.68
C ILE A 486 -33.19 -37.19 4.39
N ARG A 487 -34.03 -37.40 3.37
CA ARG A 487 -34.04 -36.57 2.16
C ARG A 487 -34.20 -35.10 2.50
N VAL A 488 -35.19 -34.73 3.32
CA VAL A 488 -35.49 -33.35 3.70
C VAL A 488 -34.31 -32.74 4.47
N LEU A 489 -33.76 -33.43 5.46
CA LEU A 489 -32.62 -32.95 6.25
C LEU A 489 -31.39 -32.70 5.37
N CYS A 490 -31.05 -33.63 4.48
CA CYS A 490 -29.91 -33.46 3.56
C CYS A 490 -30.14 -32.33 2.55
N SER A 491 -31.39 -32.16 2.07
CA SER A 491 -31.75 -31.06 1.18
C SER A 491 -31.62 -29.69 1.87
N ILE A 492 -32.10 -29.58 3.12
CA ILE A 492 -31.95 -28.36 3.92
C ILE A 492 -30.46 -28.04 4.15
N ALA A 493 -29.68 -29.04 4.57
CA ALA A 493 -28.23 -28.85 4.78
C ALA A 493 -27.53 -28.37 3.49
N PHE A 494 -27.88 -28.92 2.34
CA PHE A 494 -27.37 -28.50 1.05
C PHE A 494 -27.79 -27.07 0.69
N ILE A 495 -29.04 -26.68 0.91
CA ILE A 495 -29.52 -25.32 0.66
C ILE A 495 -28.76 -24.32 1.52
N LEU A 496 -28.60 -24.58 2.82
CA LEU A 496 -27.85 -23.73 3.73
C LEU A 496 -26.39 -23.58 3.29
N PHE A 497 -25.76 -24.69 2.89
CA PHE A 497 -24.39 -24.64 2.34
C PHE A 497 -24.30 -23.80 1.06
N GLN A 498 -25.26 -23.94 0.15
CA GLN A 498 -25.26 -23.17 -1.10
C GLN A 498 -25.54 -21.69 -0.88
N VAL A 499 -26.42 -21.33 0.06
CA VAL A 499 -26.65 -19.92 0.42
C VAL A 499 -25.36 -19.29 0.96
N GLY A 500 -24.65 -19.97 1.87
CA GLY A 500 -23.36 -19.51 2.38
C GLY A 500 -22.30 -19.38 1.28
N ARG A 501 -22.24 -20.36 0.37
CA ARG A 501 -21.33 -20.33 -0.80
C ARG A 501 -21.65 -19.16 -1.73
N MET A 502 -22.92 -18.90 -2.03
CA MET A 502 -23.34 -17.78 -2.89
C MET A 502 -22.87 -16.44 -2.34
N GLY A 503 -22.94 -16.22 -1.02
CA GLY A 503 -22.43 -15.01 -0.39
C GLY A 503 -20.94 -14.76 -0.72
N ILE A 504 -20.10 -15.78 -0.60
CA ILE A 504 -18.67 -15.69 -0.90
C ILE A 504 -18.44 -15.48 -2.41
N VAL A 505 -19.17 -16.21 -3.26
CA VAL A 505 -19.03 -16.16 -4.72
C VAL A 505 -19.45 -14.79 -5.29
N LEU A 506 -20.41 -14.11 -4.69
CA LEU A 506 -20.82 -12.76 -5.08
C LEU A 506 -19.88 -11.69 -4.54
N PHE A 507 -19.43 -11.83 -3.30
CA PHE A 507 -18.64 -10.80 -2.61
C PHE A 507 -17.25 -10.59 -3.23
N LEU A 508 -16.51 -11.67 -3.53
CA LEU A 508 -15.14 -11.55 -4.02
C LEU A 508 -15.03 -10.90 -5.42
N PRO A 509 -15.84 -11.26 -6.44
CA PRO A 509 -15.87 -10.52 -7.69
C PRO A 509 -16.37 -9.08 -7.54
N ALA A 510 -17.31 -8.82 -6.60
CA ALA A 510 -17.78 -7.47 -6.34
C ALA A 510 -16.66 -6.57 -5.79
N ILE A 511 -15.75 -7.09 -4.95
CA ILE A 511 -14.54 -6.37 -4.53
C ILE A 511 -13.67 -6.03 -5.74
N ALA A 512 -13.46 -6.97 -6.65
CA ALA A 512 -12.67 -6.73 -7.86
C ALA A 512 -13.32 -5.64 -8.74
N LEU A 513 -14.64 -5.71 -8.91
CA LEU A 513 -15.39 -4.71 -9.68
C LEU A 513 -15.32 -3.33 -9.02
N ASN A 514 -15.49 -3.24 -7.69
CA ASN A 514 -15.32 -2.00 -6.92
C ASN A 514 -13.93 -1.39 -7.13
N VAL A 515 -12.86 -2.20 -7.05
CA VAL A 515 -11.48 -1.74 -7.22
C VAL A 515 -11.21 -1.22 -8.65
N VAL A 516 -11.82 -1.85 -9.66
CA VAL A 516 -11.61 -1.48 -11.07
C VAL A 516 -12.47 -0.30 -11.50
N THR A 517 -13.72 -0.23 -11.02
CA THR A 517 -14.70 0.79 -11.47
C THR A 517 -14.83 1.97 -10.52
N GLY A 518 -14.46 1.81 -9.24
CA GLY A 518 -14.73 2.79 -8.19
C GLY A 518 -16.19 2.86 -7.74
N PHE A 519 -17.06 1.96 -8.24
CA PHE A 519 -18.45 1.90 -7.82
C PHE A 519 -18.58 1.42 -6.36
N ASP A 520 -19.65 1.85 -5.70
CA ASP A 520 -19.96 1.36 -4.36
C ASP A 520 -20.05 -0.16 -4.30
N ILE A 521 -19.58 -0.77 -3.20
CA ILE A 521 -19.50 -2.22 -3.05
C ILE A 521 -20.88 -2.88 -3.07
N PHE A 522 -21.91 -2.23 -2.51
CA PHE A 522 -23.28 -2.79 -2.51
C PHE A 522 -23.88 -2.74 -3.92
N LEU A 523 -23.59 -1.69 -4.68
CA LEU A 523 -23.96 -1.62 -6.11
C LEU A 523 -23.28 -2.75 -6.90
N CYS A 524 -22.00 -2.99 -6.64
CA CYS A 524 -21.25 -4.08 -7.29
C CYS A 524 -21.83 -5.44 -6.95
N ILE A 525 -22.20 -5.69 -5.68
CA ILE A 525 -22.86 -6.94 -5.25
C ILE A 525 -24.21 -7.10 -5.95
N GLY A 526 -25.00 -6.03 -6.02
CA GLY A 526 -26.28 -6.03 -6.74
C GLY A 526 -26.14 -6.37 -8.22
N LEU A 527 -25.19 -5.72 -8.91
CA LEU A 527 -24.89 -6.01 -10.32
C LEU A 527 -24.41 -7.43 -10.59
N MET A 528 -23.70 -8.05 -9.63
CA MET A 528 -23.25 -9.43 -9.76
C MET A 528 -24.33 -10.44 -9.42
N GLY A 529 -25.40 -10.04 -8.71
CA GLY A 529 -26.50 -10.90 -8.30
C GLY A 529 -27.65 -10.98 -9.31
N ILE A 530 -27.71 -10.04 -10.26
CA ILE A 530 -28.70 -10.01 -11.36
C ILE A 530 -28.21 -10.85 -12.54
#